data_fd26ddcbb4dffa14d2e7fc5008aee8cc
#
_entry.id   fd26ddcbb4dffa14d2e7fc5008aee8cc
#
_cell.length_a   1.000
_cell.length_b   1.000
_cell.length_c   1.000
_cell.angle_alpha   90.00
_cell.angle_beta   90.00
_cell.angle_gamma   90.00
#
_symmetry.space_group_name_H-M   'P 1'
#
loop_
_entity.id
_entity.type
_entity.pdbx_description
1 polymer ?
#
loop_
_entity_poly.entity_id
_entity_poly.type
_entity_poly.pdbx_seq_one_letter_code
_entity_poly.pdbx_strand_id
1 'polypeptide(L)'
;MFRRLFWWNLALAVPVLVFSEQIQEWFGYSIDGAWAAWVAPMLGTVIYLWGGQPFLKGAVVEIRNRQPGMMLLIALAITVAYVSSLAASIGWGELNFWWELAALIVVMLLGHWQEMKAIGQAQGALAALAELLPDSAERISSDGDVESVPIADLAVDDVVLVRPGGRVPADGAIVEGEARFDESMITGESRP
;
A
#
# COMPACT_ATOMS: atom_id res chain seq x y z
N MET A 1 -8.55 -0.80 5.21
CA MET A 1 -9.20 -2.05 4.74
C MET A 1 -8.35 -3.27 5.10
N PHE A 2 -7.12 -3.41 4.67
CA PHE A 2 -6.23 -4.57 4.86
C PHE A 2 -5.97 -4.95 6.32
N ARG A 3 -5.78 -3.99 7.24
CA ARG A 3 -5.59 -4.26 8.67
C ARG A 3 -6.74 -5.09 9.29
N ARG A 4 -7.98 -4.76 8.95
CA ARG A 4 -9.16 -5.51 9.45
C ARG A 4 -9.24 -6.89 8.83
N LEU A 5 -8.99 -7.00 7.51
CA LEU A 5 -8.94 -8.29 6.81
C LEU A 5 -7.87 -9.20 7.39
N PHE A 6 -6.67 -8.67 7.65
CA PHE A 6 -5.58 -9.43 8.27
C PHE A 6 -5.99 -10.05 9.60
N TRP A 7 -6.50 -9.25 10.55
CA TRP A 7 -6.85 -9.76 11.88
C TRP A 7 -7.99 -10.80 11.85
N TRP A 8 -9.00 -10.59 11.02
CA TRP A 8 -10.07 -11.57 10.86
C TRP A 8 -9.59 -12.86 10.20
N ASN A 9 -8.78 -12.77 9.15
CA ASN A 9 -8.24 -13.97 8.51
C ASN A 9 -7.22 -14.69 9.40
N LEU A 10 -6.43 -13.97 10.20
CA LEU A 10 -5.55 -14.57 11.20
C LEU A 10 -6.36 -15.36 12.23
N ALA A 11 -7.45 -14.81 12.73
CA ALA A 11 -8.33 -15.50 13.69
C ALA A 11 -8.97 -16.76 13.07
N LEU A 12 -9.34 -16.72 11.77
CA LEU A 12 -9.87 -17.88 11.06
C LEU A 12 -8.80 -18.92 10.70
N ALA A 13 -7.56 -18.46 10.46
CA ALA A 13 -6.46 -19.35 10.12
C ALA A 13 -6.02 -20.23 11.31
N VAL A 14 -6.12 -19.72 12.55
CA VAL A 14 -5.75 -20.49 13.75
C VAL A 14 -6.48 -21.84 13.81
N PRO A 15 -7.81 -21.91 13.74
CA PRO A 15 -8.49 -23.21 13.73
C PRO A 15 -8.14 -24.05 12.49
N VAL A 16 -7.93 -23.45 11.31
CA VAL A 16 -7.49 -24.23 10.13
C VAL A 16 -6.15 -24.91 10.41
N LEU A 17 -5.20 -24.22 11.03
CA LEU A 17 -3.90 -24.79 11.42
C LEU A 17 -4.09 -25.91 12.47
N VAL A 18 -4.89 -25.68 13.51
CA VAL A 18 -5.11 -26.66 14.59
C VAL A 18 -5.77 -27.95 14.08
N PHE A 19 -6.66 -27.84 13.09
CA PHE A 19 -7.38 -29.00 12.51
C PHE A 19 -6.68 -29.58 11.28
N SER A 20 -5.55 -29.05 10.84
CA SER A 20 -4.75 -29.62 9.74
C SER A 20 -4.04 -30.90 10.17
N GLU A 21 -4.21 -31.98 9.41
CA GLU A 21 -3.56 -33.28 9.66
C GLU A 21 -2.03 -33.13 9.75
N GLN A 22 -1.42 -32.35 8.84
CA GLN A 22 0.02 -32.11 8.81
C GLN A 22 0.53 -31.45 10.11
N ILE A 23 -0.21 -30.49 10.64
CA ILE A 23 0.15 -29.80 11.89
C ILE A 23 -0.02 -30.74 13.08
N GLN A 24 -1.09 -31.55 13.09
CA GLN A 24 -1.33 -32.57 14.11
C GLN A 24 -0.18 -33.60 14.16
N GLU A 25 0.28 -34.08 13.01
CA GLU A 25 1.42 -34.99 12.92
C GLU A 25 2.71 -34.35 13.48
N TRP A 26 3.01 -33.09 13.13
CA TRP A 26 4.19 -32.41 13.60
C TRP A 26 4.24 -32.19 15.11
N PHE A 27 3.08 -31.93 15.70
CA PHE A 27 2.97 -31.68 17.13
C PHE A 27 2.53 -32.91 17.96
N GLY A 28 2.28 -34.06 17.33
CA GLY A 28 2.00 -35.31 17.98
C GLY A 28 0.64 -35.36 18.70
N TYR A 29 -0.37 -34.65 18.19
CA TYR A 29 -1.74 -34.73 18.69
C TYR A 29 -2.68 -35.16 17.55
N SER A 30 -3.84 -35.71 17.92
CA SER A 30 -4.91 -36.03 16.98
C SER A 30 -6.24 -35.51 17.48
N ILE A 31 -7.05 -34.97 16.60
CA ILE A 31 -8.42 -34.56 16.87
C ILE A 31 -9.33 -35.46 16.05
N ASP A 32 -9.91 -36.47 16.72
CA ASP A 32 -10.75 -37.47 16.09
C ASP A 32 -12.19 -36.97 15.95
N GLY A 33 -12.77 -37.19 14.76
CA GLY A 33 -14.16 -36.87 14.49
C GLY A 33 -14.44 -36.55 13.03
N ALA A 34 -15.48 -37.13 12.46
CA ALA A 34 -15.86 -36.85 11.06
C ALA A 34 -16.15 -35.35 10.78
N TRP A 35 -16.53 -34.57 11.80
CA TRP A 35 -16.74 -33.13 11.70
C TRP A 35 -15.41 -32.36 11.59
N ALA A 36 -14.33 -32.86 12.22
CA ALA A 36 -13.03 -32.20 12.24
C ALA A 36 -12.43 -32.09 10.81
N ALA A 37 -12.65 -33.12 9.99
CA ALA A 37 -12.21 -33.14 8.60
C ALA A 37 -12.84 -32.01 7.74
N TRP A 38 -13.98 -31.45 8.12
CA TRP A 38 -14.66 -30.39 7.39
C TRP A 38 -14.31 -28.98 7.87
N VAL A 39 -13.64 -28.84 9.02
CA VAL A 39 -13.28 -27.50 9.58
C VAL A 39 -12.33 -26.77 8.64
N ALA A 40 -11.26 -27.40 8.21
CA ALA A 40 -10.27 -26.79 7.30
C ALA A 40 -10.88 -26.45 5.94
N PRO A 41 -11.64 -27.31 5.23
CA PRO A 41 -12.33 -26.96 4.00
C PRO A 41 -13.31 -25.78 4.14
N MET A 42 -14.13 -25.76 5.18
CA MET A 42 -15.12 -24.68 5.37
C MET A 42 -14.45 -23.34 5.67
N LEU A 43 -13.56 -23.31 6.65
CA LEU A 43 -12.86 -22.06 7.01
C LEU A 43 -11.86 -21.62 5.94
N GLY A 44 -11.15 -22.55 5.30
CA GLY A 44 -10.25 -22.28 4.18
C GLY A 44 -11.00 -21.65 2.99
N THR A 45 -12.21 -22.12 2.71
CA THR A 45 -13.08 -21.52 1.69
C THR A 45 -13.47 -20.08 2.06
N VAL A 46 -13.83 -19.82 3.32
CA VAL A 46 -14.13 -18.46 3.80
C VAL A 46 -12.90 -17.55 3.67
N ILE A 47 -11.73 -18.04 4.09
CA ILE A 47 -10.45 -17.32 3.98
C ILE A 47 -10.14 -17.00 2.51
N TYR A 48 -10.30 -17.97 1.60
CA TYR A 48 -10.06 -17.79 0.17
C TYR A 48 -10.99 -16.74 -0.45
N LEU A 49 -12.31 -16.86 -0.20
CA LEU A 49 -13.30 -15.96 -0.80
C LEU A 49 -13.27 -14.56 -0.20
N TRP A 50 -13.01 -14.42 1.10
CA TRP A 50 -13.03 -13.13 1.79
C TRP A 50 -11.64 -12.53 1.94
N GLY A 51 -10.67 -13.29 2.44
CA GLY A 51 -9.28 -12.84 2.59
C GLY A 51 -8.54 -12.74 1.26
N GLY A 52 -8.80 -13.66 0.32
CA GLY A 52 -8.23 -13.68 -1.02
C GLY A 52 -8.83 -12.64 -1.98
N GLN A 53 -10.01 -12.07 -1.66
CA GLN A 53 -10.73 -11.15 -2.54
C GLN A 53 -9.87 -9.98 -3.10
N PRO A 54 -9.04 -9.28 -2.32
CA PRO A 54 -8.21 -8.20 -2.86
C PRO A 54 -7.26 -8.68 -3.96
N PHE A 55 -6.65 -9.85 -3.76
CA PHE A 55 -5.70 -10.43 -4.71
C PHE A 55 -6.41 -10.91 -5.99
N LEU A 56 -7.56 -11.57 -5.84
CA LEU A 56 -8.38 -12.03 -6.97
C LEU A 56 -8.87 -10.85 -7.81
N LYS A 57 -9.36 -9.78 -7.19
CA LYS A 57 -9.78 -8.57 -7.90
C LYS A 57 -8.61 -7.85 -8.56
N GLY A 58 -7.48 -7.74 -7.86
CA GLY A 58 -6.26 -7.14 -8.40
C GLY A 58 -5.75 -7.90 -9.62
N ALA A 59 -5.74 -9.24 -9.57
CA ALA A 59 -5.35 -10.08 -10.69
C ALA A 59 -6.21 -9.85 -11.94
N VAL A 60 -7.54 -9.72 -11.77
CA VAL A 60 -8.45 -9.42 -12.90
C VAL A 60 -8.09 -8.06 -13.54
N VAL A 61 -7.75 -7.05 -12.73
CA VAL A 61 -7.33 -5.73 -13.23
C VAL A 61 -6.00 -5.84 -13.99
N GLU A 62 -5.01 -6.55 -13.44
CA GLU A 62 -3.71 -6.76 -14.08
C GLU A 62 -3.85 -7.48 -15.43
N ILE A 63 -4.66 -8.54 -15.49
CA ILE A 63 -4.96 -9.27 -16.74
C ILE A 63 -5.63 -8.33 -17.76
N ARG A 64 -6.64 -7.58 -17.33
CA ARG A 64 -7.37 -6.66 -18.21
C ARG A 64 -6.47 -5.58 -18.79
N ASN A 65 -5.54 -5.08 -17.99
CA ASN A 65 -4.58 -4.06 -18.41
C ASN A 65 -3.38 -4.66 -19.17
N ARG A 66 -3.29 -6.00 -19.32
CA ARG A 66 -2.16 -6.72 -19.90
C ARG A 66 -0.82 -6.40 -19.23
N GLN A 67 -0.87 -6.11 -17.93
CA GLN A 67 0.31 -5.83 -17.09
C GLN A 67 0.33 -6.82 -15.93
N PRO A 68 0.83 -8.05 -16.16
CA PRO A 68 0.91 -9.05 -15.11
C PRO A 68 1.83 -8.55 -13.99
N GLY A 69 1.35 -8.65 -12.76
CA GLY A 69 2.05 -8.17 -11.59
C GLY A 69 1.90 -9.11 -10.39
N MET A 70 2.13 -8.58 -9.20
CA MET A 70 2.15 -9.34 -7.96
C MET A 70 0.77 -9.93 -7.62
N MET A 71 -0.33 -9.20 -7.88
CA MET A 71 -1.67 -9.66 -7.55
C MET A 71 -2.06 -10.90 -8.35
N LEU A 72 -1.66 -10.99 -9.62
CA LEU A 72 -1.89 -12.15 -10.48
C LEU A 72 -1.15 -13.38 -9.96
N LEU A 73 0.11 -13.23 -9.56
CA LEU A 73 0.91 -14.34 -9.04
C LEU A 73 0.33 -14.89 -7.73
N ILE A 74 -0.06 -14.00 -6.81
CA ILE A 74 -0.71 -14.40 -5.55
C ILE A 74 -2.05 -15.07 -5.84
N ALA A 75 -2.88 -14.48 -6.69
CA ALA A 75 -4.19 -15.05 -7.05
C ALA A 75 -4.06 -16.44 -7.67
N LEU A 76 -3.06 -16.65 -8.53
CA LEU A 76 -2.77 -17.97 -9.12
C LEU A 76 -2.40 -18.97 -8.03
N ALA A 77 -1.45 -18.61 -7.14
CA ALA A 77 -0.99 -19.49 -6.08
C ALA A 77 -2.13 -19.90 -5.13
N ILE A 78 -2.92 -18.93 -4.63
CA ILE A 78 -4.04 -19.24 -3.72
C ILE A 78 -5.16 -20.00 -4.42
N THR A 79 -5.38 -19.79 -5.73
CA THR A 79 -6.40 -20.52 -6.49
C THR A 79 -5.98 -21.97 -6.72
N VAL A 80 -4.72 -22.22 -7.07
CA VAL A 80 -4.19 -23.59 -7.23
C VAL A 80 -4.28 -24.32 -5.90
N ALA A 81 -3.83 -23.72 -4.79
CA ALA A 81 -3.91 -24.33 -3.47
C ALA A 81 -5.38 -24.64 -3.07
N TYR A 82 -6.30 -23.70 -3.33
CA TYR A 82 -7.72 -23.87 -3.05
C TYR A 82 -8.33 -25.03 -3.85
N VAL A 83 -8.14 -25.04 -5.17
CA VAL A 83 -8.70 -26.08 -6.05
C VAL A 83 -8.15 -27.46 -5.71
N SER A 84 -6.84 -27.58 -5.48
CA SER A 84 -6.20 -28.84 -5.08
C SER A 84 -6.74 -29.35 -3.75
N SER A 85 -6.86 -28.48 -2.74
CA SER A 85 -7.39 -28.86 -1.43
C SER A 85 -8.88 -29.21 -1.46
N LEU A 86 -9.65 -28.52 -2.31
CA LEU A 86 -11.06 -28.85 -2.50
C LEU A 86 -11.20 -30.24 -3.16
N ALA A 87 -10.41 -30.51 -4.19
CA ALA A 87 -10.37 -31.82 -4.85
C ALA A 87 -9.99 -32.94 -3.86
N ALA A 88 -8.98 -32.72 -3.01
CA ALA A 88 -8.58 -33.66 -1.96
C ALA A 88 -9.73 -33.91 -0.95
N SER A 89 -10.44 -32.84 -0.54
CA SER A 89 -11.55 -32.95 0.43
C SER A 89 -12.74 -33.77 -0.07
N ILE A 90 -12.92 -33.88 -1.41
CA ILE A 90 -13.97 -34.71 -2.03
C ILE A 90 -13.46 -36.05 -2.54
N GLY A 91 -12.21 -36.40 -2.22
CA GLY A 91 -11.59 -37.69 -2.59
C GLY A 91 -11.04 -37.77 -4.01
N TRP A 92 -10.84 -36.66 -4.71
CA TRP A 92 -10.29 -36.60 -6.08
C TRP A 92 -8.80 -36.30 -6.14
N GLY A 93 -8.09 -36.31 -5.00
CA GLY A 93 -6.66 -36.04 -4.93
C GLY A 93 -6.09 -36.27 -3.54
N GLU A 94 -4.77 -36.25 -3.44
CA GLU A 94 -4.04 -36.42 -2.18
C GLU A 94 -3.43 -35.11 -1.66
N LEU A 95 -3.47 -34.05 -2.48
CA LEU A 95 -2.80 -32.77 -2.18
C LEU A 95 -3.72 -31.84 -1.38
N ASN A 96 -3.55 -31.84 -0.07
CA ASN A 96 -4.30 -31.01 0.86
C ASN A 96 -3.45 -29.83 1.34
N PHE A 97 -3.77 -28.62 0.91
CA PHE A 97 -3.05 -27.37 1.19
C PHE A 97 -3.89 -26.36 1.98
N TRP A 98 -4.87 -26.80 2.79
CA TRP A 98 -5.75 -25.86 3.51
C TRP A 98 -4.99 -24.94 4.47
N TRP A 99 -4.00 -25.46 5.19
CA TRP A 99 -3.25 -24.67 6.15
C TRP A 99 -2.25 -23.75 5.44
N GLU A 100 -1.60 -24.21 4.36
CA GLU A 100 -0.71 -23.38 3.54
C GLU A 100 -1.49 -22.23 2.88
N LEU A 101 -2.67 -22.52 2.34
CA LEU A 101 -3.57 -21.53 1.76
C LEU A 101 -3.94 -20.45 2.80
N ALA A 102 -4.35 -20.87 4.00
CA ALA A 102 -4.70 -19.95 5.08
C ALA A 102 -3.49 -19.10 5.51
N ALA A 103 -2.34 -19.74 5.73
CA ALA A 103 -1.10 -19.07 6.09
C ALA A 103 -0.64 -18.10 5.00
N LEU A 104 -0.66 -18.52 3.73
CA LEU A 104 -0.28 -17.69 2.61
C LEU A 104 -1.13 -16.42 2.50
N ILE A 105 -2.46 -16.55 2.58
CA ILE A 105 -3.37 -15.39 2.53
C ILE A 105 -3.11 -14.44 3.70
N VAL A 106 -2.92 -14.94 4.92
CA VAL A 106 -2.62 -14.11 6.10
C VAL A 106 -1.30 -13.35 5.93
N VAL A 107 -0.24 -14.04 5.50
CA VAL A 107 1.07 -13.41 5.26
C VAL A 107 1.00 -12.37 4.15
N MET A 108 0.30 -12.66 3.05
CA MET A 108 0.12 -11.71 1.96
C MET A 108 -0.70 -10.48 2.37
N LEU A 109 -1.75 -10.65 3.18
CA LEU A 109 -2.51 -9.53 3.73
C LEU A 109 -1.66 -8.66 4.67
N LEU A 110 -0.78 -9.26 5.47
CA LEU A 110 0.17 -8.54 6.32
C LEU A 110 1.16 -7.74 5.47
N GLY A 111 1.78 -8.40 4.49
CA GLY A 111 2.75 -7.76 3.58
C GLY A 111 2.13 -6.56 2.87
N HIS A 112 0.97 -6.76 2.26
CA HIS A 112 0.28 -5.69 1.54
C HIS A 112 -0.21 -4.54 2.46
N TRP A 113 -0.63 -4.86 3.68
CA TRP A 113 -0.94 -3.82 4.66
C TRP A 113 0.29 -2.97 5.01
N GLN A 114 1.45 -3.59 5.24
CA GLN A 114 2.70 -2.88 5.54
C GLN A 114 3.19 -2.05 4.35
N GLU A 115 3.10 -2.59 3.14
CA GLU A 115 3.41 -1.88 1.89
C GLU A 115 2.57 -0.60 1.75
N MET A 116 1.24 -0.72 1.85
CA MET A 116 0.34 0.42 1.76
C MET A 116 0.57 1.46 2.87
N LYS A 117 0.98 1.02 4.05
CA LYS A 117 1.37 1.93 5.14
C LYS A 117 2.63 2.71 4.80
N ALA A 118 3.65 2.03 4.24
CA ALA A 118 4.91 2.68 3.84
C ALA A 118 4.69 3.70 2.70
N ILE A 119 3.89 3.33 1.69
CA ILE A 119 3.52 4.25 0.59
C ILE A 119 2.79 5.48 1.12
N GLY A 120 1.81 5.29 2.04
CA GLY A 120 1.08 6.39 2.64
C GLY A 120 1.97 7.34 3.47
N GLN A 121 2.96 6.81 4.17
CA GLN A 121 3.94 7.63 4.91
C GLN A 121 4.84 8.44 3.97
N ALA A 122 5.30 7.85 2.87
CA ALA A 122 6.11 8.54 1.88
C ALA A 122 5.32 9.67 1.18
N GLN A 123 4.07 9.40 0.81
CA GLN A 123 3.19 10.43 0.23
C GLN A 123 2.87 11.56 1.20
N GLY A 124 2.68 11.24 2.49
CA GLY A 124 2.46 12.25 3.53
C GLY A 124 3.66 13.17 3.71
N ALA A 125 4.88 12.65 3.63
CA ALA A 125 6.10 13.46 3.69
C ALA A 125 6.23 14.42 2.50
N LEU A 126 5.90 13.94 1.29
CA LEU A 126 5.89 14.79 0.08
C LEU A 126 4.80 15.88 0.15
N ALA A 127 3.62 15.54 0.66
CA ALA A 127 2.55 16.52 0.85
C ALA A 127 2.94 17.61 1.86
N ALA A 128 3.58 17.23 2.98
CA ALA A 128 4.08 18.17 3.97
C ALA A 128 5.15 19.10 3.40
N LEU A 129 6.00 18.63 2.50
CA LEU A 129 6.95 19.48 1.77
C LEU A 129 6.24 20.44 0.80
N ALA A 130 5.20 19.98 0.12
CA ALA A 130 4.40 20.82 -0.78
C ALA A 130 3.66 21.94 -0.03
N GLU A 131 3.17 21.70 1.20
CA GLU A 131 2.56 22.74 2.06
C GLU A 131 3.53 23.84 2.48
N LEU A 132 4.86 23.60 2.35
CA LEU A 132 5.87 24.62 2.64
C LEU A 132 6.05 25.62 1.49
N LEU A 133 5.61 25.28 0.28
CA LEU A 133 5.61 26.21 -0.85
C LEU A 133 4.47 27.21 -0.69
N PRO A 134 4.70 28.50 -1.01
CA PRO A 134 3.62 29.50 -0.99
C PRO A 134 2.63 29.20 -2.12
N ASP A 135 1.34 29.49 -1.89
CA ASP A 135 0.29 29.32 -2.92
C ASP A 135 0.23 30.47 -3.91
N SER A 136 0.81 31.63 -3.57
CA SER A 136 0.79 32.85 -4.37
C SER A 136 2.14 33.57 -4.33
N ALA A 137 2.40 34.35 -5.34
CA ALA A 137 3.57 35.21 -5.48
C ALA A 137 3.15 36.66 -5.73
N GLU A 138 3.97 37.61 -5.27
CA GLU A 138 3.83 39.04 -5.62
C GLU A 138 4.58 39.29 -6.93
N ARG A 139 3.85 39.38 -8.06
CA ARG A 139 4.42 39.66 -9.36
C ARG A 139 4.45 41.20 -9.58
N ILE A 140 5.54 41.68 -10.15
CA ILE A 140 5.66 43.09 -10.58
C ILE A 140 5.19 43.17 -12.03
N SER A 141 4.12 43.89 -12.29
CA SER A 141 3.59 44.18 -13.61
C SER A 141 4.52 45.07 -14.43
N SER A 142 4.36 45.12 -15.75
CA SER A 142 5.08 46.04 -16.66
C SER A 142 4.92 47.53 -16.26
N ASP A 143 3.86 47.88 -15.58
CA ASP A 143 3.55 49.24 -15.12
C ASP A 143 4.17 49.55 -13.76
N GLY A 144 4.86 48.54 -13.14
CA GLY A 144 5.51 48.67 -11.84
C GLY A 144 4.60 48.37 -10.65
N ASP A 145 3.36 48.01 -10.86
CA ASP A 145 2.43 47.62 -9.83
C ASP A 145 2.66 46.19 -9.34
N VAL A 146 2.49 45.96 -8.03
CA VAL A 146 2.62 44.66 -7.40
C VAL A 146 1.25 43.98 -7.33
N GLU A 147 1.12 42.84 -7.98
CA GLU A 147 -0.11 42.04 -7.94
C GLU A 147 0.15 40.65 -7.34
N SER A 148 -0.79 40.15 -6.56
CA SER A 148 -0.73 38.78 -6.03
C SER A 148 -1.32 37.82 -7.05
N VAL A 149 -0.49 36.90 -7.53
CA VAL A 149 -0.88 35.88 -8.52
C VAL A 149 -0.65 34.47 -7.97
N PRO A 150 -1.47 33.49 -8.32
CA PRO A 150 -1.18 32.10 -8.05
C PRO A 150 0.17 31.69 -8.64
N ILE A 151 0.94 30.83 -7.94
CA ILE A 151 2.24 30.37 -8.48
C ILE A 151 2.09 29.66 -9.83
N ALA A 152 0.97 28.94 -10.02
CA ALA A 152 0.67 28.26 -11.28
C ALA A 152 0.55 29.21 -12.49
N ASP A 153 0.33 30.50 -12.26
CA ASP A 153 0.16 31.53 -13.28
C ASP A 153 1.46 32.30 -13.55
N LEU A 154 2.56 31.97 -12.82
CA LEU A 154 3.88 32.55 -13.10
C LEU A 154 4.46 31.99 -14.41
N ALA A 155 4.96 32.87 -15.23
CA ALA A 155 5.67 32.55 -16.46
C ALA A 155 7.18 32.78 -16.32
N VAL A 156 7.94 32.18 -17.24
CA VAL A 156 9.38 32.48 -17.34
C VAL A 156 9.57 33.96 -17.71
N ASP A 157 10.55 34.60 -17.06
CA ASP A 157 10.85 36.03 -17.14
C ASP A 157 9.92 36.96 -16.34
N ASP A 158 8.94 36.44 -15.59
CA ASP A 158 8.19 37.24 -14.63
C ASP A 158 9.12 37.73 -13.51
N VAL A 159 8.96 38.98 -13.10
CA VAL A 159 9.67 39.56 -11.96
C VAL A 159 8.78 39.46 -10.72
N VAL A 160 9.29 38.84 -9.68
CA VAL A 160 8.56 38.63 -8.41
C VAL A 160 9.23 39.38 -7.26
N LEU A 161 8.41 39.98 -6.39
CA LEU A 161 8.88 40.66 -5.18
C LEU A 161 8.89 39.67 -4.02
N VAL A 162 10.05 39.44 -3.42
CA VAL A 162 10.19 38.65 -2.18
C VAL A 162 10.54 39.60 -1.03
N ARG A 163 9.65 39.70 -0.06
CA ARG A 163 9.85 40.56 1.13
C ARG A 163 10.69 39.84 2.19
N PRO A 164 11.39 40.56 3.07
CA PRO A 164 12.09 39.96 4.22
C PRO A 164 11.16 39.05 5.03
N GLY A 165 11.60 37.78 5.26
CA GLY A 165 10.79 36.75 5.91
C GLY A 165 9.78 36.04 4.98
N GLY A 166 9.66 36.50 3.73
CA GLY A 166 8.86 35.81 2.69
C GLY A 166 9.54 34.55 2.16
N ARG A 167 8.74 33.71 1.50
CA ARG A 167 9.24 32.51 0.81
C ARG A 167 9.46 32.80 -0.66
N VAL A 168 10.54 32.25 -1.22
CA VAL A 168 10.80 32.33 -2.65
C VAL A 168 9.84 31.42 -3.38
N PRO A 169 9.02 31.93 -4.32
CA PRO A 169 7.94 31.16 -4.93
C PRO A 169 8.37 30.19 -6.03
N ALA A 170 9.50 30.45 -6.70
CA ALA A 170 10.03 29.66 -7.80
C ALA A 170 11.53 29.87 -7.93
N ASP A 171 12.20 29.00 -8.68
CA ASP A 171 13.61 29.19 -9.05
C ASP A 171 13.77 30.44 -9.90
N GLY A 172 14.83 31.23 -9.62
CA GLY A 172 15.05 32.46 -10.34
C GLY A 172 16.41 33.07 -10.06
N ALA A 173 16.66 34.25 -10.65
CA ALA A 173 17.85 35.05 -10.42
C ALA A 173 17.48 36.37 -9.76
N ILE A 174 18.33 36.86 -8.85
CA ILE A 174 18.14 38.16 -8.22
C ILE A 174 18.41 39.23 -9.25
N VAL A 175 17.39 40.05 -9.53
CA VAL A 175 17.48 41.16 -10.48
C VAL A 175 17.87 42.46 -9.77
N GLU A 176 17.33 42.64 -8.57
CA GLU A 176 17.55 43.83 -7.75
C GLU A 176 17.54 43.47 -6.27
N GLY A 177 18.40 44.12 -5.45
CA GLY A 177 18.51 43.94 -4.03
C GLY A 177 19.52 42.91 -3.59
N GLU A 178 19.60 42.69 -2.26
CA GLU A 178 20.45 41.70 -1.63
C GLU A 178 19.62 40.94 -0.57
N ALA A 179 19.75 39.61 -0.52
CA ALA A 179 19.08 38.81 0.48
C ALA A 179 19.94 37.64 0.96
N ARG A 180 19.72 37.21 2.20
CA ARG A 180 20.21 35.93 2.72
C ARG A 180 19.03 34.96 2.74
N PHE A 181 19.27 33.73 2.28
CA PHE A 181 18.28 32.69 2.22
C PHE A 181 18.57 31.63 3.29
N ASP A 182 17.55 31.22 4.00
CA ASP A 182 17.61 30.07 4.88
C ASP A 182 17.15 28.82 4.10
N GLU A 183 18.11 28.01 3.73
CA GLU A 183 17.88 26.73 3.01
C GLU A 183 17.84 25.53 3.95
N SER A 184 17.81 25.72 5.28
CA SER A 184 17.91 24.66 6.28
C SER A 184 16.81 23.61 6.14
N MET A 185 15.64 23.99 5.64
CA MET A 185 14.52 23.08 5.40
C MET A 185 14.78 22.06 4.29
N ILE A 186 15.67 22.37 3.34
CA ILE A 186 16.05 21.50 2.21
C ILE A 186 17.38 20.82 2.48
N THR A 187 18.36 21.60 2.92
CA THR A 187 19.75 21.12 3.11
C THR A 187 19.99 20.51 4.49
N GLY A 188 19.17 20.83 5.49
CA GLY A 188 19.37 20.45 6.89
C GLY A 188 20.45 21.28 7.60
N GLU A 189 21.09 22.26 6.91
CA GLU A 189 22.14 23.11 7.48
C GLU A 189 21.62 24.51 7.75
N SER A 190 21.58 24.91 9.04
CA SER A 190 21.20 26.27 9.46
C SER A 190 22.34 27.27 9.20
N ARG A 191 22.63 27.54 7.93
CA ARG A 191 23.54 28.61 7.53
C ARG A 191 22.76 29.65 6.74
N PRO A 192 22.64 30.89 7.25
CA PRO A 192 22.09 32.00 6.47
C PRO A 192 23.10 32.48 5.41
#